data_8894f7429defc7a9c4839a1d1a876100
#
_entry.id   8894f7429defc7a9c4839a1d1a876100
#
_cell.length_a   1.000
_cell.length_b   1.000
_cell.length_c   1.000
_cell.angle_alpha   90.00
_cell.angle_beta   90.00
_cell.angle_gamma   90.00
#
_symmetry.space_group_name_H-M   'P 1'
#
loop_
_entity.id
_entity.type
_entity.pdbx_description
1 polymer ?
#
loop_
_entity_poly.entity_id
_entity_poly.type
_entity_poly.pdbx_seq_one_letter_code
_entity_poly.pdbx_strand_id
1 'polypeptide(L)'
;NEIGGVLIWKIPDFGFPPGEVDGFISRAKGKHTLILDLRGNPGGYVVTLEKFAGYFFEKDIKIADLKGRKPMDPQMAKSQGSNGFSGKVIVLIDSHSASAAEIFARLMQLEKRGVVIGDVSAGAVMQSRGVGFDAGSANIISYGMNLTNADVIMSDGKSLEHTGVIPDEIIVPSGRDLAERQDPVLSRALEIAGIRIDPAAAGKILPVEKFIERRSNVAIQLIW
;
A
#
# COMPACT_ATOMS: atom_id res chain seq x y z
N ASN A 1 11.11 -11.13 3.25
CA ASN A 1 12.14 -11.50 4.22
C ASN A 1 11.50 -11.88 5.55
N GLU A 2 12.19 -12.71 6.34
CA GLU A 2 11.71 -13.15 7.65
C GLU A 2 12.85 -13.11 8.67
N ILE A 3 12.55 -12.55 9.85
CA ILE A 3 13.51 -12.45 10.96
C ILE A 3 12.74 -12.68 12.27
N GLY A 4 13.15 -13.70 13.08
CA GLY A 4 12.61 -13.91 14.42
C GLY A 4 11.09 -14.02 14.51
N GLY A 5 10.42 -14.62 13.52
CA GLY A 5 8.96 -14.73 13.46
C GLY A 5 8.24 -13.46 12.99
N VAL A 6 8.98 -12.43 12.56
CA VAL A 6 8.47 -11.24 11.88
C VAL A 6 8.60 -11.44 10.37
N LEU A 7 7.49 -11.34 9.64
CA LEU A 7 7.50 -11.31 8.19
C LEU A 7 7.59 -9.86 7.71
N ILE A 8 8.59 -9.56 6.90
CA ILE A 8 8.76 -8.25 6.24
C ILE A 8 8.39 -8.43 4.78
N TRP A 9 7.36 -7.71 4.35
CA TRP A 9 6.84 -7.82 3.01
C TRP A 9 6.76 -6.46 2.33
N LYS A 10 7.55 -6.30 1.28
CA LYS A 10 7.48 -5.13 0.38
C LYS A 10 6.41 -5.39 -0.67
N ILE A 11 5.40 -4.51 -0.71
CA ILE A 11 4.34 -4.53 -1.71
C ILE A 11 4.61 -3.36 -2.67
N PRO A 12 5.09 -3.63 -3.89
CA PRO A 12 5.49 -2.58 -4.82
C PRO A 12 4.29 -1.78 -5.35
N ASP A 13 3.15 -2.43 -5.53
CA ASP A 13 1.88 -1.84 -5.97
C ASP A 13 0.71 -2.77 -5.62
N PHE A 14 -0.53 -2.31 -5.83
CA PHE A 14 -1.75 -3.11 -5.74
C PHE A 14 -2.30 -3.49 -7.13
N GLY A 15 -1.46 -3.48 -8.17
CA GLY A 15 -1.84 -3.78 -9.54
C GLY A 15 -1.91 -5.28 -9.89
N PHE A 16 -1.74 -6.17 -8.92
CA PHE A 16 -1.85 -7.61 -9.11
C PHE A 16 -3.30 -8.11 -8.96
N PRO A 17 -3.63 -9.29 -9.56
CA PRO A 17 -4.96 -9.88 -9.43
C PRO A 17 -5.35 -10.20 -7.98
N PRO A 18 -6.62 -9.96 -7.58
CA PRO A 18 -7.06 -10.23 -6.20
C PRO A 18 -6.86 -11.69 -5.75
N GLY A 19 -6.88 -12.66 -6.69
CA GLY A 19 -6.63 -14.08 -6.38
C GLY A 19 -5.23 -14.38 -5.85
N GLU A 20 -4.25 -13.52 -6.12
CA GLU A 20 -2.89 -13.69 -5.62
C GLU A 20 -2.73 -13.33 -4.13
N VAL A 21 -3.67 -12.53 -3.59
CA VAL A 21 -3.65 -12.11 -2.18
C VAL A 21 -3.63 -13.31 -1.24
N ASP A 22 -4.38 -14.37 -1.56
CA ASP A 22 -4.49 -15.58 -0.73
C ASP A 22 -3.14 -16.26 -0.55
N GLY A 23 -2.37 -16.35 -1.64
CA GLY A 23 -1.01 -16.90 -1.64
C GLY A 23 -0.03 -16.06 -0.82
N PHE A 24 -0.16 -14.75 -0.87
CA PHE A 24 0.69 -13.84 -0.10
C PHE A 24 0.40 -13.94 1.40
N ILE A 25 -0.85 -13.86 1.80
CA ILE A 25 -1.25 -13.92 3.21
C ILE A 25 -0.96 -15.29 3.82
N SER A 26 -1.06 -16.36 3.05
CA SER A 26 -0.73 -17.70 3.54
C SER A 26 0.70 -17.80 4.11
N ARG A 27 1.65 -17.00 3.59
CA ARG A 27 3.02 -16.90 4.08
C ARG A 27 3.13 -16.19 5.43
N ALA A 28 2.14 -15.36 5.77
CA ALA A 28 2.07 -14.67 7.05
C ALA A 28 1.49 -15.55 8.17
N LYS A 29 0.85 -16.69 7.83
CA LYS A 29 0.29 -17.60 8.83
C LYS A 29 1.39 -18.10 9.77
N GLY A 30 1.07 -18.08 11.08
CA GLY A 30 2.03 -18.47 12.11
C GLY A 30 3.07 -17.41 12.48
N LYS A 31 3.07 -16.25 11.84
CA LYS A 31 3.93 -15.12 12.22
C LYS A 31 3.21 -14.27 13.27
N HIS A 32 3.97 -13.77 14.24
CA HIS A 32 3.39 -12.89 15.27
C HIS A 32 3.32 -11.43 14.84
N THR A 33 4.12 -11.03 13.85
CA THR A 33 4.16 -9.65 13.33
C THR A 33 4.36 -9.64 11.82
N LEU A 34 3.64 -8.75 11.16
CA LEU A 34 3.76 -8.46 9.73
C LEU A 34 4.15 -6.99 9.56
N ILE A 35 5.29 -6.75 8.93
CA ILE A 35 5.72 -5.43 8.49
C ILE A 35 5.39 -5.33 7.00
N LEU A 36 4.47 -4.43 6.67
CA LEU A 36 4.06 -4.12 5.30
C LEU A 36 4.77 -2.87 4.82
N ASP A 37 5.75 -3.02 3.95
CA ASP A 37 6.44 -1.88 3.38
C ASP A 37 5.72 -1.40 2.10
N LEU A 38 4.97 -0.32 2.24
CA LEU A 38 4.25 0.38 1.16
C LEU A 38 4.99 1.62 0.66
N ARG A 39 6.22 1.87 1.12
CA ARG A 39 7.01 2.99 0.62
C ARG A 39 7.22 2.87 -0.88
N GLY A 40 6.98 3.95 -1.62
CA GLY A 40 7.04 3.96 -3.07
C GLY A 40 5.92 3.19 -3.78
N ASN A 41 4.88 2.74 -3.09
CA ASN A 41 3.74 2.05 -3.68
C ASN A 41 2.73 3.07 -4.26
N PRO A 42 2.52 3.13 -5.58
CA PRO A 42 1.64 4.13 -6.21
C PRO A 42 0.14 3.78 -6.11
N GLY A 43 -0.22 2.71 -5.42
CA GLY A 43 -1.59 2.21 -5.35
C GLY A 43 -1.87 1.07 -6.32
N GLY A 44 -3.06 1.02 -6.90
CA GLY A 44 -3.47 -0.01 -7.84
C GLY A 44 -4.97 -0.29 -7.80
N TYR A 45 -5.37 -1.56 -8.01
CA TYR A 45 -6.77 -1.92 -8.14
C TYR A 45 -7.53 -1.89 -6.80
N VAL A 46 -8.72 -1.26 -6.82
CA VAL A 46 -9.64 -1.22 -5.68
C VAL A 46 -10.00 -2.63 -5.21
N VAL A 47 -10.29 -3.53 -6.14
CA VAL A 47 -10.66 -4.92 -5.81
C VAL A 47 -9.54 -5.69 -5.12
N THR A 48 -8.28 -5.38 -5.43
CA THR A 48 -7.11 -5.96 -4.76
C THR A 48 -6.97 -5.40 -3.35
N LEU A 49 -7.13 -4.08 -3.18
CA LEU A 49 -7.16 -3.43 -1.88
C LEU A 49 -8.26 -4.00 -0.98
N GLU A 50 -9.50 -4.10 -1.49
CA GLU A 50 -10.66 -4.63 -0.74
C GLU A 50 -10.41 -6.06 -0.27
N LYS A 51 -9.94 -6.93 -1.18
CA LYS A 51 -9.58 -8.32 -0.85
C LYS A 51 -8.45 -8.38 0.17
N PHE A 52 -7.38 -7.59 -0.02
CA PHE A 52 -6.24 -7.55 0.87
C PHE A 52 -6.63 -7.06 2.27
N ALA A 53 -7.38 -5.96 2.36
CA ALA A 53 -7.85 -5.41 3.63
C ALA A 53 -8.70 -6.43 4.41
N GLY A 54 -9.52 -7.22 3.74
CA GLY A 54 -10.37 -8.24 4.36
C GLY A 54 -9.64 -9.31 5.17
N TYR A 55 -8.35 -9.47 4.97
CA TYR A 55 -7.51 -10.38 5.77
C TYR A 55 -7.12 -9.85 7.15
N PHE A 56 -7.34 -8.57 7.42
CA PHE A 56 -6.90 -7.94 8.66
C PHE A 56 -8.04 -7.71 9.66
N PHE A 57 -9.27 -8.04 9.29
CA PHE A 57 -10.45 -7.80 10.12
C PHE A 57 -11.30 -9.07 10.29
N GLU A 58 -11.86 -9.25 11.49
CA GLU A 58 -12.71 -10.40 11.82
C GLU A 58 -14.10 -10.30 11.20
N LYS A 59 -14.55 -9.08 10.87
CA LYS A 59 -15.86 -8.78 10.27
C LYS A 59 -15.69 -7.94 9.01
N ASP A 60 -16.71 -7.95 8.17
CA ASP A 60 -16.79 -7.02 7.04
C ASP A 60 -16.67 -5.59 7.53
N ILE A 61 -15.85 -4.78 6.89
CA ILE A 61 -15.62 -3.39 7.27
C ILE A 61 -15.79 -2.47 6.08
N LYS A 62 -16.39 -1.30 6.31
CA LYS A 62 -16.42 -0.24 5.34
C LYS A 62 -15.06 0.45 5.30
N ILE A 63 -14.43 0.45 4.14
CA ILE A 63 -13.15 1.15 3.90
C ILE A 63 -13.41 2.64 3.75
N ALA A 64 -14.30 3.01 2.82
CA ALA A 64 -14.58 4.42 2.50
C ALA A 64 -15.94 4.57 1.82
N ASP A 65 -16.50 5.76 1.90
CA ASP A 65 -17.60 6.21 1.05
C ASP A 65 -17.03 6.84 -0.24
N LEU A 66 -17.77 6.70 -1.35
CA LEU A 66 -17.39 7.28 -2.63
C LEU A 66 -18.30 8.46 -2.96
N LYS A 67 -17.72 9.66 -3.05
CA LYS A 67 -18.44 10.88 -3.39
C LYS A 67 -18.20 11.26 -4.85
N GLY A 68 -19.06 10.80 -5.72
CA GLY A 68 -19.05 11.09 -7.16
C GLY A 68 -20.23 11.96 -7.60
N ARG A 69 -20.40 12.11 -8.93
CA ARG A 69 -21.56 12.82 -9.52
C ARG A 69 -22.89 12.10 -9.31
N LYS A 70 -22.85 10.78 -9.14
CA LYS A 70 -24.00 9.91 -8.87
C LYS A 70 -23.75 9.18 -7.56
N PRO A 71 -24.80 8.71 -6.87
CA PRO A 71 -24.64 7.81 -5.74
C PRO A 71 -23.78 6.60 -6.16
N MET A 72 -22.86 6.21 -5.30
CA MET A 72 -21.97 5.07 -5.49
C MET A 72 -21.99 4.22 -4.22
N ASP A 73 -21.85 2.91 -4.37
CA ASP A 73 -21.70 2.01 -3.25
C ASP A 73 -20.35 2.25 -2.54
N PRO A 74 -20.30 2.12 -1.21
CA PRO A 74 -19.07 2.25 -0.46
C PRO A 74 -18.08 1.14 -0.81
N GLN A 75 -16.79 1.42 -0.67
CA GLN A 75 -15.76 0.40 -0.72
C GLN A 75 -15.80 -0.44 0.56
N MET A 76 -15.81 -1.77 0.40
CA MET A 76 -15.95 -2.72 1.49
C MET A 76 -14.82 -3.75 1.50
N ALA A 77 -14.24 -4.00 2.66
CA ALA A 77 -13.37 -5.16 2.87
C ALA A 77 -14.21 -6.33 3.42
N LYS A 78 -14.30 -7.41 2.66
CA LYS A 78 -14.96 -8.64 3.08
C LYS A 78 -14.02 -9.48 3.93
N SER A 79 -14.40 -9.72 5.17
CA SER A 79 -13.61 -10.52 6.11
C SER A 79 -13.30 -11.91 5.56
N GLN A 80 -12.09 -12.38 5.78
CA GLN A 80 -11.68 -13.73 5.45
C GLN A 80 -11.78 -14.69 6.66
N GLY A 81 -12.41 -14.23 7.75
CA GLY A 81 -12.67 -15.02 8.96
C GLY A 81 -11.38 -15.63 9.52
N SER A 82 -11.40 -16.94 9.79
CA SER A 82 -10.25 -17.67 10.33
C SER A 82 -9.01 -17.71 9.42
N ASN A 83 -9.14 -17.33 8.16
CA ASN A 83 -8.00 -17.20 7.25
C ASN A 83 -7.29 -15.85 7.38
N GLY A 84 -7.84 -14.91 8.17
CA GLY A 84 -7.26 -13.61 8.42
C GLY A 84 -5.95 -13.67 9.21
N PHE A 85 -5.20 -12.57 9.14
CA PHE A 85 -3.99 -12.37 9.92
C PHE A 85 -4.32 -11.63 11.22
N SER A 86 -4.12 -12.29 12.36
CA SER A 86 -4.43 -11.74 13.69
C SER A 86 -3.23 -11.14 14.43
N GLY A 87 -2.00 -11.33 13.92
CA GLY A 87 -0.79 -10.81 14.52
C GLY A 87 -0.68 -9.28 14.44
N LYS A 88 0.41 -8.74 15.01
CA LYS A 88 0.71 -7.29 14.95
C LYS A 88 0.97 -6.85 13.50
N VAL A 89 0.45 -5.70 13.10
CA VAL A 89 0.69 -5.09 11.78
C VAL A 89 1.41 -3.77 11.94
N ILE A 90 2.48 -3.58 11.18
CA ILE A 90 3.22 -2.32 11.08
C ILE A 90 3.29 -1.97 9.60
N VAL A 91 2.88 -0.77 9.24
CA VAL A 91 2.84 -0.29 7.85
C VAL A 91 3.86 0.81 7.67
N LEU A 92 4.74 0.67 6.69
CA LEU A 92 5.72 1.69 6.33
C LEU A 92 5.22 2.46 5.11
N ILE A 93 5.19 3.78 5.20
CA ILE A 93 4.82 4.69 4.10
C ILE A 93 5.88 5.75 3.87
N ASP A 94 5.86 6.35 2.68
CA ASP A 94 6.67 7.51 2.32
C ASP A 94 5.89 8.47 1.40
N SER A 95 6.49 9.58 1.02
CA SER A 95 5.89 10.59 0.13
C SER A 95 5.53 10.08 -1.28
N HIS A 96 5.90 8.85 -1.63
CA HIS A 96 5.52 8.17 -2.87
C HIS A 96 4.45 7.09 -2.68
N SER A 97 4.03 6.85 -1.44
CA SER A 97 2.89 5.99 -1.15
C SER A 97 1.62 6.72 -1.57
N ALA A 98 0.86 6.15 -2.51
CA ALA A 98 -0.29 6.83 -3.11
C ALA A 98 -1.53 5.92 -3.22
N SER A 99 -2.72 6.53 -3.36
CA SER A 99 -3.97 5.85 -3.70
C SER A 99 -4.30 4.67 -2.77
N ALA A 100 -4.42 3.44 -3.29
CA ALA A 100 -4.74 2.24 -2.50
C ALA A 100 -3.80 2.01 -1.30
N ALA A 101 -2.53 2.41 -1.42
CA ALA A 101 -1.57 2.33 -0.32
C ALA A 101 -1.92 3.29 0.83
N GLU A 102 -2.36 4.51 0.50
CA GLU A 102 -2.80 5.51 1.47
C GLU A 102 -4.10 5.07 2.16
N ILE A 103 -5.07 4.62 1.35
CA ILE A 103 -6.36 4.11 1.86
C ILE A 103 -6.13 2.96 2.83
N PHE A 104 -5.25 2.01 2.48
CA PHE A 104 -4.91 0.89 3.37
C PHE A 104 -4.24 1.37 4.66
N ALA A 105 -3.23 2.23 4.58
CA ALA A 105 -2.53 2.76 5.74
C ALA A 105 -3.49 3.51 6.67
N ARG A 106 -4.36 4.37 6.11
CA ARG A 106 -5.36 5.10 6.89
C ARG A 106 -6.39 4.18 7.52
N LEU A 107 -6.84 3.15 6.82
CA LEU A 107 -7.74 2.14 7.37
C LEU A 107 -7.13 1.45 8.60
N MET A 108 -5.84 1.07 8.53
CA MET A 108 -5.15 0.46 9.67
C MET A 108 -5.12 1.39 10.90
N GLN A 109 -4.94 2.70 10.70
CA GLN A 109 -4.98 3.69 11.79
C GLN A 109 -6.39 3.84 12.37
N LEU A 110 -7.39 4.08 11.52
CA LEU A 110 -8.77 4.36 11.95
C LEU A 110 -9.37 3.20 12.74
N GLU A 111 -9.08 1.98 12.30
CA GLU A 111 -9.55 0.76 12.95
C GLU A 111 -8.61 0.27 14.07
N LYS A 112 -7.54 1.01 14.38
CA LYS A 112 -6.52 0.65 15.39
C LYS A 112 -5.95 -0.75 15.18
N ARG A 113 -5.90 -1.19 13.92
CA ARG A 113 -5.47 -2.52 13.54
C ARG A 113 -3.96 -2.64 13.34
N GLY A 114 -3.30 -1.54 13.05
CA GLY A 114 -1.86 -1.46 12.83
C GLY A 114 -1.29 -0.10 13.19
N VAL A 115 0.03 -0.04 13.26
CA VAL A 115 0.80 1.20 13.45
C VAL A 115 1.40 1.59 12.11
N VAL A 116 1.24 2.85 11.74
CA VAL A 116 1.79 3.42 10.49
C VAL A 116 2.98 4.30 10.82
N ILE A 117 4.13 4.03 10.20
CA ILE A 117 5.36 4.81 10.44
C ILE A 117 6.02 5.19 9.13
N GLY A 118 6.83 6.26 9.14
CA GLY A 118 7.55 6.74 7.97
C GLY A 118 7.34 8.22 7.71
N ASP A 119 7.18 8.59 6.45
CA ASP A 119 6.89 9.97 6.02
C ASP A 119 5.43 10.13 5.60
N VAL A 120 4.95 11.37 5.53
CA VAL A 120 3.62 11.71 5.03
C VAL A 120 3.47 11.20 3.60
N SER A 121 2.33 10.56 3.31
CA SER A 121 2.07 9.99 1.99
C SER A 121 1.73 11.04 0.92
N ALA A 122 1.56 10.62 -0.32
CA ALA A 122 1.43 11.51 -1.49
C ALA A 122 0.20 12.42 -1.48
N GLY A 123 -0.91 12.00 -0.85
CA GLY A 123 -2.18 12.74 -0.93
C GLY A 123 -2.82 12.65 -2.32
N ALA A 124 -2.80 11.48 -2.94
CA ALA A 124 -3.32 11.25 -4.29
C ALA A 124 -4.27 10.03 -4.27
N VAL A 125 -5.51 10.22 -3.83
CA VAL A 125 -6.45 9.12 -3.51
C VAL A 125 -7.76 9.15 -4.27
N MET A 126 -7.94 10.07 -5.21
CA MET A 126 -9.15 10.11 -6.03
C MET A 126 -9.36 8.78 -6.78
N GLN A 127 -10.56 8.22 -6.71
CA GLN A 127 -10.89 7.07 -7.53
C GLN A 127 -10.97 7.47 -9.00
N SER A 128 -10.34 6.66 -9.85
CA SER A 128 -10.41 6.83 -11.30
C SER A 128 -10.87 5.57 -12.00
N ARG A 129 -11.38 5.74 -13.23
CA ARG A 129 -11.75 4.66 -14.15
C ARG A 129 -10.98 4.78 -15.44
N GLY A 130 -10.34 3.69 -15.83
CA GLY A 130 -9.75 3.58 -17.15
C GLY A 130 -10.83 3.52 -18.24
N VAL A 131 -10.66 4.32 -19.30
CA VAL A 131 -11.51 4.31 -20.50
C VAL A 131 -10.61 4.10 -21.70
N GLY A 132 -10.84 3.03 -22.45
CA GLY A 132 -10.09 2.72 -23.67
C GLY A 132 -10.84 3.16 -24.92
N PHE A 133 -10.11 3.51 -25.96
CA PHE A 133 -10.60 3.91 -27.28
C PHE A 133 -9.72 3.28 -28.36
N ASP A 134 -10.33 2.94 -29.49
CA ASP A 134 -9.64 2.51 -30.69
C ASP A 134 -9.92 3.50 -31.82
N ALA A 135 -8.88 3.87 -32.54
CA ALA A 135 -8.98 4.75 -33.71
C ALA A 135 -8.27 4.12 -34.91
N GLY A 136 -8.86 4.30 -36.10
CA GLY A 136 -8.33 3.77 -37.35
C GLY A 136 -9.20 2.70 -37.99
N SER A 137 -8.91 2.39 -39.27
CA SER A 137 -9.65 1.35 -40.03
C SER A 137 -8.74 0.23 -40.52
N ALA A 138 -7.61 0.58 -41.14
CA ALA A 138 -6.61 -0.40 -41.59
C ALA A 138 -5.53 -0.66 -40.54
N ASN A 139 -5.13 0.38 -39.80
CA ASN A 139 -4.27 0.29 -38.65
C ASN A 139 -5.05 0.80 -37.43
N ILE A 140 -5.24 -0.05 -36.42
CA ILE A 140 -5.92 0.31 -35.18
C ILE A 140 -4.89 0.84 -34.21
N ILE A 141 -5.10 2.05 -33.71
CA ILE A 141 -4.34 2.67 -32.65
C ILE A 141 -5.21 2.63 -31.39
N SER A 142 -4.84 1.82 -30.40
CA SER A 142 -5.50 1.79 -29.10
C SER A 142 -4.88 2.84 -28.18
N TYR A 143 -5.72 3.65 -27.54
CA TYR A 143 -5.31 4.63 -26.53
C TYR A 143 -6.32 4.66 -25.40
N GLY A 144 -5.92 5.18 -24.24
CA GLY A 144 -6.79 5.26 -23.10
C GLY A 144 -6.50 6.45 -22.21
N MET A 145 -7.42 6.72 -21.31
CA MET A 145 -7.25 7.73 -20.27
C MET A 145 -7.84 7.24 -18.96
N ASN A 146 -7.30 7.72 -17.85
CA ASN A 146 -7.89 7.55 -16.53
C ASN A 146 -8.72 8.80 -16.21
N LEU A 147 -10.02 8.58 -15.94
CA LEU A 147 -10.94 9.65 -15.57
C LEU A 147 -11.26 9.54 -14.09
N THR A 148 -10.93 10.56 -13.32
CA THR A 148 -11.37 10.70 -11.94
C THR A 148 -12.90 10.74 -11.88
N ASN A 149 -13.51 9.88 -11.06
CA ASN A 149 -14.96 9.74 -10.98
C ASN A 149 -15.52 9.89 -9.56
N ALA A 150 -14.71 9.77 -8.51
CA ALA A 150 -15.14 9.96 -7.14
C ALA A 150 -13.99 10.38 -6.22
N ASP A 151 -14.35 11.14 -5.19
CA ASP A 151 -13.53 11.36 -4.01
C ASP A 151 -13.73 10.19 -3.03
N VAL A 152 -12.68 9.80 -2.34
CA VAL A 152 -12.67 8.70 -1.37
C VAL A 152 -12.72 9.28 0.03
N ILE A 153 -13.86 9.10 0.71
CA ILE A 153 -14.10 9.64 2.04
C ILE A 153 -13.96 8.53 3.08
N MET A 154 -12.93 8.63 3.92
CA MET A 154 -12.65 7.65 4.96
C MET A 154 -13.71 7.66 6.07
N SER A 155 -13.69 6.67 6.96
CA SER A 155 -14.72 6.52 8.03
C SER A 155 -14.76 7.69 9.03
N ASP A 156 -13.70 8.51 9.10
CA ASP A 156 -13.66 9.76 9.87
C ASP A 156 -14.27 10.97 9.13
N GLY A 157 -14.84 10.76 7.95
CA GLY A 157 -15.47 11.80 7.13
C GLY A 157 -14.49 12.66 6.34
N LYS A 158 -13.20 12.30 6.28
CA LYS A 158 -12.15 13.07 5.60
C LYS A 158 -11.72 12.44 4.30
N SER A 159 -11.41 13.26 3.31
CA SER A 159 -10.64 12.88 2.13
C SER A 159 -9.16 12.97 2.44
N LEU A 160 -8.37 12.08 1.84
CA LEU A 160 -6.92 12.12 1.89
C LEU A 160 -6.32 12.88 0.71
N GLU A 161 -7.14 13.28 -0.26
CA GLU A 161 -6.68 14.03 -1.44
C GLU A 161 -6.02 15.34 -1.00
N HIS A 162 -4.83 15.61 -1.53
CA HIS A 162 -3.95 16.74 -1.19
C HIS A 162 -3.40 16.77 0.26
N THR A 163 -3.84 15.88 1.15
CA THR A 163 -3.39 15.88 2.56
C THR A 163 -2.51 14.67 2.89
N GLY A 164 -2.76 13.55 2.26
CA GLY A 164 -2.07 12.29 2.55
C GLY A 164 -2.40 11.71 3.92
N VAL A 165 -1.70 10.63 4.24
CA VAL A 165 -1.73 9.97 5.55
C VAL A 165 -0.56 10.49 6.37
N ILE A 166 -0.85 11.08 7.53
CA ILE A 166 0.17 11.42 8.53
C ILE A 166 0.44 10.15 9.33
N PRO A 167 1.69 9.63 9.35
CA PRO A 167 2.02 8.43 10.12
C PRO A 167 1.83 8.66 11.63
N ASP A 168 1.64 7.56 12.37
CA ASP A 168 1.59 7.59 13.84
C ASP A 168 2.95 7.96 14.44
N GLU A 169 4.03 7.59 13.75
CA GLU A 169 5.40 7.99 14.09
C GLU A 169 6.13 8.45 12.81
N ILE A 170 6.50 9.72 12.76
CA ILE A 170 7.22 10.31 11.63
C ILE A 170 8.70 9.96 11.73
N ILE A 171 9.22 9.28 10.72
CA ILE A 171 10.63 8.94 10.57
C ILE A 171 11.02 9.18 9.12
N VAL A 172 11.77 10.24 8.87
CA VAL A 172 12.26 10.58 7.52
C VAL A 172 13.76 10.30 7.45
N PRO A 173 14.21 9.40 6.55
CA PRO A 173 15.63 9.15 6.35
C PRO A 173 16.33 10.44 5.94
N SER A 174 17.47 10.73 6.58
CA SER A 174 18.32 11.84 6.20
C SER A 174 19.06 11.58 4.88
N GLY A 175 19.58 12.61 4.24
CA GLY A 175 20.43 12.45 3.05
C GLY A 175 21.66 11.56 3.32
N ARG A 176 22.17 11.56 4.55
CA ARG A 176 23.26 10.68 4.97
C ARG A 176 22.80 9.21 5.04
N ASP A 177 21.63 8.95 5.64
CA ASP A 177 21.07 7.58 5.70
C ASP A 177 20.92 6.99 4.31
N LEU A 178 20.42 7.81 3.36
CA LEU A 178 20.27 7.38 1.96
C LEU A 178 21.62 7.11 1.30
N ALA A 179 22.61 7.99 1.49
CA ALA A 179 23.95 7.82 0.94
C ALA A 179 24.68 6.58 1.49
N GLU A 180 24.49 6.30 2.77
CA GLU A 180 25.07 5.14 3.46
C GLU A 180 24.18 3.88 3.38
N ARG A 181 23.07 3.94 2.65
CA ARG A 181 22.08 2.83 2.51
C ARG A 181 21.54 2.31 3.84
N GLN A 182 21.35 3.23 4.78
CA GLN A 182 20.74 2.95 6.08
C GLN A 182 19.21 3.05 5.97
N ASP A 183 18.49 2.20 6.72
CA ASP A 183 17.02 2.25 6.78
C ASP A 183 16.54 2.44 8.22
N PRO A 184 16.47 3.69 8.71
CA PRO A 184 15.98 3.98 10.05
C PRO A 184 14.50 3.63 10.25
N VAL A 185 13.69 3.69 9.17
CA VAL A 185 12.26 3.37 9.23
C VAL A 185 12.05 1.88 9.48
N LEU A 186 12.73 1.01 8.71
CA LEU A 186 12.65 -0.43 8.90
C LEU A 186 13.31 -0.87 10.22
N SER A 187 14.41 -0.23 10.63
CA SER A 187 15.02 -0.46 11.94
C SER A 187 14.02 -0.21 13.07
N ARG A 188 13.29 0.92 13.02
CA ARG A 188 12.26 1.25 13.99
C ARG A 188 11.08 0.29 13.96
N ALA A 189 10.62 -0.12 12.76
CA ALA A 189 9.57 -1.12 12.62
C ALA A 189 9.95 -2.45 13.30
N LEU A 190 11.17 -2.89 13.11
CA LEU A 190 11.69 -4.10 13.76
C LEU A 190 11.79 -3.94 15.28
N GLU A 191 12.19 -2.78 15.77
CA GLU A 191 12.20 -2.48 17.20
C GLU A 191 10.78 -2.56 17.80
N ILE A 192 9.77 -2.00 17.13
CA ILE A 192 8.35 -2.13 17.52
C ILE A 192 7.90 -3.61 17.52
N ALA A 193 8.46 -4.42 16.62
CA ALA A 193 8.24 -5.86 16.56
C ALA A 193 9.04 -6.67 17.61
N GLY A 194 9.88 -6.00 18.42
CA GLY A 194 10.71 -6.62 19.45
C GLY A 194 12.10 -7.06 18.99
N ILE A 195 12.52 -6.68 17.79
CA ILE A 195 13.84 -7.04 17.20
C ILE A 195 14.68 -5.78 17.08
N ARG A 196 15.82 -5.72 17.77
CA ARG A 196 16.74 -4.58 17.69
C ARG A 196 17.83 -4.85 16.68
N ILE A 197 17.84 -4.05 15.62
CA ILE A 197 18.92 -3.95 14.65
C ILE A 197 19.21 -2.48 14.33
N ASP A 198 20.43 -2.18 13.97
CA ASP A 198 20.79 -0.81 13.56
C ASP A 198 20.29 -0.49 12.14
N PRO A 199 20.19 0.79 11.77
CA PRO A 199 19.73 1.20 10.45
C PRO A 199 20.58 0.67 9.29
N ALA A 200 21.88 0.45 9.48
CA ALA A 200 22.76 -0.09 8.44
C ALA A 200 22.47 -1.58 8.18
N ALA A 201 22.18 -2.35 9.22
CA ALA A 201 21.74 -3.74 9.08
C ALA A 201 20.33 -3.82 8.47
N ALA A 202 19.41 -2.92 8.86
CA ALA A 202 18.06 -2.84 8.30
C ALA A 202 18.07 -2.53 6.79
N GLY A 203 18.94 -1.63 6.34
CA GLY A 203 19.11 -1.27 4.92
C GLY A 203 19.54 -2.42 4.02
N LYS A 204 20.12 -3.49 4.58
CA LYS A 204 20.49 -4.69 3.82
C LYS A 204 19.34 -5.69 3.62
N ILE A 205 18.26 -5.55 4.39
CA ILE A 205 17.12 -6.49 4.35
C ILE A 205 16.30 -6.28 3.08
N LEU A 206 16.03 -5.02 2.70
CA LEU A 206 15.28 -4.63 1.51
C LEU A 206 16.15 -3.69 0.66
N PRO A 207 17.11 -4.20 -0.12
CA PRO A 207 18.01 -3.34 -0.90
C PRO A 207 17.23 -2.54 -1.96
N VAL A 208 17.47 -1.24 -1.99
CA VAL A 208 16.80 -0.24 -2.86
C VAL A 208 16.99 -0.54 -4.35
N GLU A 209 18.09 -1.16 -4.75
CA GLU A 209 18.48 -1.39 -6.15
C GLU A 209 17.46 -2.25 -6.93
N LYS A 210 16.81 -3.22 -6.30
CA LYS A 210 15.78 -4.05 -6.95
C LYS A 210 14.48 -3.29 -7.32
N PHE A 211 14.30 -2.08 -6.80
CA PHE A 211 13.11 -1.26 -7.08
C PHE A 211 13.28 -0.34 -8.28
N ILE A 212 14.49 0.16 -8.50
CA ILE A 212 14.80 1.05 -9.63
C ILE A 212 14.70 0.27 -10.95
N GLU A 213 15.20 -0.97 -11.01
CA GLU A 213 15.14 -1.81 -12.21
C GLU A 213 13.70 -2.19 -12.62
N ARG A 214 12.80 -2.44 -11.67
CA ARG A 214 11.40 -2.74 -11.99
C ARG A 214 10.64 -1.53 -12.52
N ARG A 215 10.92 -0.32 -12.02
CA ARG A 215 10.28 0.92 -12.53
C ARG A 215 10.73 1.29 -13.93
N SER A 216 12.00 1.07 -14.29
CA SER A 216 12.47 1.29 -15.67
C SER A 216 11.81 0.32 -16.67
N ASN A 217 11.53 -0.91 -16.27
CA ASN A 217 10.85 -1.89 -17.13
C ASN A 217 9.35 -1.63 -17.27
N VAL A 218 8.68 -1.07 -16.27
CA VAL A 218 7.25 -0.68 -16.35
C VAL A 218 7.07 0.60 -17.17
N ALA A 219 7.97 1.57 -17.04
CA ALA A 219 7.92 2.80 -17.85
C ALA A 219 8.14 2.55 -19.35
N ILE A 220 8.91 1.54 -19.71
CA ILE A 220 9.15 1.16 -21.12
C ILE A 220 7.94 0.42 -21.72
N GLN A 221 7.12 -0.27 -20.93
CA GLN A 221 5.89 -0.92 -21.42
C GLN A 221 4.71 0.05 -21.66
N LEU A 222 4.81 1.31 -21.21
CA LEU A 222 3.77 2.33 -21.43
C LEU A 222 4.01 3.25 -22.61
N ILE A 223 5.06 3.03 -23.42
CA ILE A 223 5.47 3.89 -24.54
C ILE A 223 5.36 3.18 -25.93
N TRP A 224 4.83 1.94 -26.00
CA TRP A 224 4.58 1.27 -27.31
C TRP A 224 3.17 0.71 -27.40
#